data_3acac63942a9ece87cdaf9489e53e5fb
#
_entry.id   3acac63942a9ece87cdaf9489e53e5fb
#
_cell.length_a   1.000
_cell.length_b   1.000
_cell.length_c   1.000
_cell.angle_alpha   90.00
_cell.angle_beta   90.00
_cell.angle_gamma   90.00
#
_symmetry.space_group_name_H-M   'P 1'
#
loop_
_entity.id
_entity.type
_entity.pdbx_description
1 polymer ?
#
loop_
_entity_poly.entity_id
_entity_poly.type
_entity_poly.pdbx_seq_one_letter_code
_entity_poly.pdbx_strand_id
1 'polypeptide(L)'
;MRTFSPLYLVSPLAWCVSGIVADNGRIPLYRVPRLRSSNRQNLDVHTDLSLDTSNQFAYLVHVGIGGQDFAVLLDTGSSDLWVVSSDCTGDDCAGVRKYRKTPTYNSSNMAFELNYLMGNVSGTVGSETVTLGEFEVSSQIFAVANQTDGLGLHGTGNSGILGLSFPAEASIPSTAGRTVVENLLSAFNDSSRRFFAYKLGRDEASSSFTIGQLDPAYANSTGDLTYNPVYASGGSLYDYWKLPLQSLTVNGTSFSLSKSHVDGARAPIAVLDTGTTLVLGPTKDVARFWESVGGARQTTRGWEVPCNRAVVIGMVLGEGQTQKEYTIDPADINWKEGSVGDGWCLGGVQGNDEVFSADWLLGDTFLRNVYVTHHAATDGQPPRIGLRGLTDPTIALAAFTDDRGVDPGGPVQVRAHADHTNTLTGGGICGVAAASGFVAGAVILVLVFTFTGYRRKY
;
A
#
# COMPACT_ATOMS: atom_id res chain seq x y z
N MET A 1 -65.40 -23.55 30.76
CA MET A 1 -63.96 -23.72 30.65
C MET A 1 -63.57 -23.16 29.27
N ARG A 2 -62.96 -21.97 29.24
CA ARG A 2 -62.51 -21.31 28.01
C ARG A 2 -60.99 -21.35 28.08
N THR A 3 -60.37 -22.03 27.11
CA THR A 3 -58.94 -22.13 26.91
C THR A 3 -58.47 -20.91 26.10
N PHE A 4 -57.55 -20.15 26.71
CA PHE A 4 -56.82 -19.05 26.03
C PHE A 4 -55.57 -19.64 25.34
N SER A 5 -55.45 -19.42 24.04
CA SER A 5 -54.20 -19.59 23.29
C SER A 5 -53.38 -18.31 23.33
N PRO A 6 -52.05 -18.36 23.52
CA PRO A 6 -51.23 -17.16 23.44
C PRO A 6 -50.89 -16.84 21.99
N LEU A 7 -51.19 -15.57 21.59
CA LEU A 7 -50.68 -14.98 20.36
C LEU A 7 -49.17 -14.69 20.52
N TYR A 8 -48.37 -15.28 19.69
CA TYR A 8 -46.98 -14.87 19.50
C TYR A 8 -46.96 -13.63 18.58
N LEU A 9 -46.60 -12.48 19.14
CA LEU A 9 -46.24 -11.29 18.44
C LEU A 9 -44.84 -11.50 17.83
N VAL A 10 -44.79 -11.70 16.49
CA VAL A 10 -43.55 -11.63 15.73
C VAL A 10 -43.25 -10.15 15.47
N SER A 11 -42.29 -9.62 16.20
CA SER A 11 -41.74 -8.29 15.94
C SER A 11 -40.92 -8.33 14.64
N PRO A 12 -41.18 -7.44 13.67
CA PRO A 12 -40.30 -7.33 12.53
C PRO A 12 -39.01 -6.64 13.00
N LEU A 13 -37.90 -7.38 13.02
CA LEU A 13 -36.57 -6.80 13.09
C LEU A 13 -36.38 -5.94 11.83
N ALA A 14 -36.58 -4.65 12.00
CA ALA A 14 -36.15 -3.66 11.03
C ALA A 14 -34.62 -3.72 10.96
N TRP A 15 -34.07 -4.26 9.91
CA TRP A 15 -32.67 -4.10 9.54
C TRP A 15 -32.50 -2.61 9.18
N CYS A 16 -32.02 -1.83 10.13
CA CYS A 16 -31.42 -0.55 9.83
C CYS A 16 -30.15 -0.85 9.00
N VAL A 17 -30.28 -0.71 7.69
CA VAL A 17 -29.12 -0.47 6.83
C VAL A 17 -28.63 0.91 7.26
N SER A 18 -27.67 0.95 8.16
CA SER A 18 -26.91 2.16 8.46
C SER A 18 -26.19 2.51 7.18
N GLY A 19 -26.70 3.51 6.45
CA GLY A 19 -25.95 4.13 5.37
C GLY A 19 -24.61 4.56 5.97
N ILE A 20 -23.52 4.02 5.47
CA ILE A 20 -22.17 4.47 5.80
C ILE A 20 -22.06 5.86 5.20
N VAL A 21 -22.35 6.88 6.01
CA VAL A 21 -21.99 8.26 5.68
C VAL A 21 -20.49 8.28 5.69
N ALA A 22 -19.87 8.52 4.53
CA ALA A 22 -18.42 8.70 4.42
C ALA A 22 -18.02 9.83 5.38
N ASP A 23 -17.36 9.46 6.48
CA ASP A 23 -16.87 10.42 7.46
C ASP A 23 -15.75 11.22 6.80
N ASN A 24 -15.97 12.54 6.63
CA ASN A 24 -15.05 13.48 6.00
C ASN A 24 -14.55 13.10 4.58
N GLY A 25 -15.40 12.50 3.73
CA GLY A 25 -15.05 12.16 2.36
C GLY A 25 -14.06 11.00 2.23
N ARG A 26 -13.85 10.24 3.31
CA ARG A 26 -13.11 8.98 3.24
C ARG A 26 -13.97 7.90 2.60
N ILE A 27 -13.39 7.20 1.65
CA ILE A 27 -13.93 5.97 1.10
C ILE A 27 -13.36 4.83 1.95
N PRO A 28 -14.20 3.96 2.56
CA PRO A 28 -13.71 2.85 3.38
C PRO A 28 -12.76 1.95 2.58
N LEU A 29 -11.64 1.59 3.19
CA LEU A 29 -10.61 0.73 2.61
C LEU A 29 -10.38 -0.45 3.54
N TYR A 30 -10.71 -1.66 3.08
CA TYR A 30 -10.70 -2.88 3.87
C TYR A 30 -9.47 -3.71 3.55
N ARG A 31 -8.70 -4.08 4.58
CA ARG A 31 -7.59 -5.01 4.46
C ARG A 31 -8.09 -6.43 4.71
N VAL A 32 -7.94 -7.30 3.73
CA VAL A 32 -8.33 -8.70 3.83
C VAL A 32 -7.12 -9.63 3.60
N PRO A 33 -6.99 -10.74 4.35
CA PRO A 33 -5.96 -11.74 4.07
C PRO A 33 -6.32 -12.51 2.80
N ARG A 34 -5.32 -12.83 1.99
CA ARG A 34 -5.47 -13.78 0.88
C ARG A 34 -5.36 -15.19 1.42
N LEU A 35 -6.44 -15.95 1.37
CA LEU A 35 -6.45 -17.34 1.84
C LEU A 35 -5.78 -18.26 0.82
N ARG A 36 -5.11 -19.29 1.33
CA ARG A 36 -4.41 -20.29 0.50
C ARG A 36 -5.42 -21.09 -0.33
N SER A 37 -5.25 -21.11 -1.65
CA SER A 37 -5.90 -22.12 -2.49
C SER A 37 -5.16 -23.46 -2.31
N SER A 38 -5.84 -24.48 -1.76
CA SER A 38 -5.24 -25.77 -1.42
C SER A 38 -5.10 -26.75 -2.60
N ASN A 39 -5.36 -26.33 -3.83
CA ASN A 39 -5.30 -27.19 -5.02
C ASN A 39 -4.25 -26.72 -6.03
N ARG A 40 -2.99 -27.14 -5.80
CA ARG A 40 -2.04 -27.36 -6.91
C ARG A 40 -1.68 -28.83 -6.96
N GLN A 41 -2.33 -29.55 -7.85
CA GLN A 41 -1.79 -30.80 -8.39
C GLN A 41 -0.70 -30.45 -9.41
N ASN A 42 0.51 -30.96 -9.14
CA ASN A 42 1.64 -31.17 -10.04
C ASN A 42 1.55 -30.56 -11.44
N LEU A 43 2.28 -29.48 -11.65
CA LEU A 43 2.77 -29.08 -12.96
C LEU A 43 4.29 -28.99 -12.91
N ASP A 44 4.90 -29.55 -13.97
CA ASP A 44 6.30 -29.82 -14.11
C ASP A 44 7.23 -28.62 -13.91
N VAL A 45 8.42 -28.97 -13.45
CA VAL A 45 9.58 -28.15 -13.18
C VAL A 45 9.94 -27.27 -14.38
N HIS A 46 9.55 -26.02 -14.34
CA HIS A 46 10.32 -24.91 -14.86
C HIS A 46 10.48 -23.88 -13.75
N THR A 47 11.68 -23.34 -13.65
CA THR A 47 12.24 -22.52 -12.59
C THR A 47 11.51 -21.17 -12.37
N ASP A 48 10.21 -21.18 -12.22
CA ASP A 48 9.45 -20.05 -11.77
C ASP A 48 9.38 -20.10 -10.24
N LEU A 49 10.03 -19.15 -9.60
CA LEU A 49 9.81 -18.82 -8.20
C LEU A 49 8.36 -18.35 -8.08
N SER A 50 7.42 -19.30 -8.09
CA SER A 50 6.03 -19.00 -7.77
C SER A 50 6.01 -18.53 -6.32
N LEU A 51 6.00 -17.20 -6.10
CA LEU A 51 5.72 -16.60 -4.82
C LEU A 51 4.44 -17.24 -4.30
N ASP A 52 4.57 -18.08 -3.28
CA ASP A 52 3.41 -18.74 -2.66
C ASP A 52 2.55 -17.64 -2.03
N THR A 53 1.40 -17.34 -2.65
CA THR A 53 0.48 -16.27 -2.29
C THR A 53 -0.21 -16.48 -0.93
N SER A 54 0.22 -17.47 -0.19
CA SER A 54 -0.51 -18.00 0.97
C SER A 54 -0.65 -17.05 2.17
N ASN A 55 0.02 -15.88 2.18
CA ASN A 55 -0.04 -14.96 3.32
C ASN A 55 0.02 -13.49 2.89
N GLN A 56 -0.44 -13.19 1.70
CA GLN A 56 -0.56 -11.82 1.20
C GLN A 56 -1.86 -11.18 1.67
N PHE A 57 -1.90 -9.87 1.62
CA PHE A 57 -3.09 -9.08 1.91
C PHE A 57 -3.56 -8.35 0.66
N ALA A 58 -4.82 -7.96 0.64
CA ALA A 58 -5.41 -7.11 -0.37
C ALA A 58 -6.14 -5.96 0.31
N TYR A 59 -6.09 -4.78 -0.28
CA TYR A 59 -6.86 -3.62 0.17
C TYR A 59 -8.05 -3.46 -0.76
N LEU A 60 -9.24 -3.66 -0.23
CA LEU A 60 -10.49 -3.65 -0.97
C LEU A 60 -11.25 -2.36 -0.74
N VAL A 61 -11.90 -1.90 -1.78
CA VAL A 61 -12.84 -0.77 -1.77
C VAL A 61 -14.18 -1.22 -2.36
N HIS A 62 -15.28 -0.65 -1.89
CA HIS A 62 -16.60 -0.92 -2.44
C HIS A 62 -16.90 -0.04 -3.65
N VAL A 63 -17.28 -0.67 -4.75
CA VAL A 63 -17.71 -0.03 -6.00
C VAL A 63 -19.10 -0.49 -6.34
N GLY A 64 -20.01 0.47 -6.54
CA GLY A 64 -21.34 0.17 -7.07
C GLY A 64 -21.31 0.14 -8.60
N ILE A 65 -21.87 -0.92 -9.21
CA ILE A 65 -22.00 -1.05 -10.67
C ILE A 65 -23.43 -1.44 -11.01
N GLY A 66 -24.17 -0.56 -11.68
CA GLY A 66 -25.57 -0.79 -12.00
C GLY A 66 -26.45 -1.05 -10.78
N GLY A 67 -26.16 -0.37 -9.66
CA GLY A 67 -26.85 -0.54 -8.38
C GLY A 67 -26.49 -1.81 -7.59
N GLN A 68 -25.49 -2.57 -8.04
CA GLN A 68 -24.94 -3.73 -7.35
C GLN A 68 -23.59 -3.35 -6.72
N ASP A 69 -23.37 -3.70 -5.46
CA ASP A 69 -22.15 -3.37 -4.70
C ASP A 69 -21.12 -4.50 -4.77
N PHE A 70 -19.85 -4.16 -5.03
CA PHE A 70 -18.74 -5.10 -5.18
C PHE A 70 -17.53 -4.64 -4.38
N ALA A 71 -16.96 -5.54 -3.58
CA ALA A 71 -15.64 -5.34 -3.03
C ALA A 71 -14.60 -5.66 -4.12
N VAL A 72 -13.77 -4.70 -4.47
CA VAL A 72 -12.74 -4.82 -5.51
C VAL A 72 -11.39 -4.38 -4.99
N LEU A 73 -10.31 -4.96 -5.51
CA LEU A 73 -8.94 -4.59 -5.17
C LEU A 73 -8.66 -3.14 -5.60
N LEU A 74 -8.16 -2.32 -4.68
CA LEU A 74 -7.60 -1.00 -5.01
C LEU A 74 -6.21 -1.20 -5.62
N ASP A 75 -6.06 -0.92 -6.90
CA ASP A 75 -4.86 -1.28 -7.66
C ASP A 75 -4.27 -0.08 -8.41
N THR A 76 -3.16 0.47 -7.91
CA THR A 76 -2.41 1.52 -8.60
C THR A 76 -1.41 0.98 -9.63
N GLY A 77 -1.29 -0.35 -9.75
CA GLY A 77 -0.44 -1.04 -10.72
C GLY A 77 -1.17 -1.45 -12.01
N SER A 78 -2.51 -1.23 -12.12
CA SER A 78 -3.26 -1.44 -13.36
C SER A 78 -4.27 -0.30 -13.61
N SER A 79 -4.93 -0.30 -14.78
CA SER A 79 -5.72 0.86 -15.24
C SER A 79 -7.20 0.56 -15.52
N ASP A 80 -7.57 -0.72 -15.57
CA ASP A 80 -8.92 -1.11 -15.91
C ASP A 80 -9.78 -1.39 -14.68
N LEU A 81 -11.06 -1.03 -14.74
CA LEU A 81 -12.08 -1.57 -13.85
C LEU A 81 -12.67 -2.84 -14.45
N TRP A 82 -12.65 -3.93 -13.68
CA TRP A 82 -13.38 -5.13 -14.07
C TRP A 82 -13.97 -5.85 -12.85
N VAL A 83 -15.05 -6.60 -13.09
CA VAL A 83 -15.69 -7.43 -12.08
C VAL A 83 -16.10 -8.77 -12.67
N VAL A 84 -16.16 -9.79 -11.82
CA VAL A 84 -16.56 -11.15 -12.17
C VAL A 84 -18.03 -11.18 -12.61
N SER A 85 -18.29 -11.78 -13.78
CA SER A 85 -19.62 -12.02 -14.31
C SER A 85 -20.35 -13.15 -13.60
N SER A 86 -21.68 -13.10 -13.58
CA SER A 86 -22.53 -14.26 -13.23
C SER A 86 -22.23 -15.50 -14.08
N ASP A 87 -21.66 -15.32 -15.26
CA ASP A 87 -21.33 -16.39 -16.20
C ASP A 87 -19.96 -17.04 -15.94
N CYS A 88 -19.17 -16.47 -15.01
CA CYS A 88 -17.88 -17.04 -14.62
C CYS A 88 -18.07 -18.30 -13.78
N THR A 89 -17.51 -19.43 -14.25
CA THR A 89 -17.71 -20.76 -13.66
C THR A 89 -16.44 -21.40 -13.08
N GLY A 90 -15.25 -20.78 -13.24
CA GLY A 90 -14.00 -21.28 -12.72
C GLY A 90 -13.93 -21.27 -11.19
N ASP A 91 -13.00 -22.06 -10.63
CA ASP A 91 -12.80 -22.16 -9.18
C ASP A 91 -12.42 -20.82 -8.55
N ASP A 92 -11.63 -20.01 -9.24
CA ASP A 92 -11.24 -18.68 -8.81
C ASP A 92 -12.41 -17.69 -8.68
N CYS A 93 -13.48 -17.94 -9.47
CA CYS A 93 -14.76 -17.21 -9.39
C CYS A 93 -15.72 -17.74 -8.32
N ALA A 94 -15.40 -18.84 -7.64
CA ALA A 94 -16.28 -19.46 -6.68
C ALA A 94 -16.35 -18.62 -5.39
N GLY A 95 -17.53 -18.47 -4.83
CA GLY A 95 -17.73 -17.81 -3.53
C GLY A 95 -17.58 -16.29 -3.52
N VAL A 96 -17.28 -15.65 -4.67
CA VAL A 96 -17.24 -14.19 -4.79
C VAL A 96 -18.56 -13.64 -5.34
N ARG A 97 -18.84 -12.37 -5.05
CA ARG A 97 -20.02 -11.71 -5.57
C ARG A 97 -19.86 -11.45 -7.07
N LYS A 98 -20.84 -11.81 -7.87
CA LYS A 98 -20.80 -11.76 -9.33
C LYS A 98 -21.77 -10.71 -9.87
N TYR A 99 -21.30 -9.92 -10.84
CA TYR A 99 -22.11 -8.93 -11.54
C TYR A 99 -23.15 -9.62 -12.45
N ARG A 100 -24.38 -9.16 -12.37
CA ARG A 100 -25.48 -9.54 -13.28
C ARG A 100 -25.81 -8.35 -14.14
N LYS A 101 -25.78 -8.54 -15.47
CA LYS A 101 -26.13 -7.49 -16.43
C LYS A 101 -27.50 -6.91 -16.11
N THR A 102 -27.56 -5.59 -15.98
CA THR A 102 -28.79 -4.84 -15.72
C THR A 102 -29.45 -4.41 -17.04
N PRO A 103 -30.70 -3.91 -17.04
CA PRO A 103 -31.30 -3.32 -18.23
C PRO A 103 -30.56 -2.10 -18.78
N THR A 104 -29.74 -1.42 -17.94
CA THR A 104 -28.94 -0.24 -18.31
C THR A 104 -27.52 -0.60 -18.78
N TYR A 105 -27.13 -1.88 -18.65
CA TYR A 105 -25.85 -2.37 -19.16
C TYR A 105 -25.77 -2.28 -20.67
N ASN A 106 -24.78 -1.55 -21.20
CA ASN A 106 -24.56 -1.42 -22.64
C ASN A 106 -23.27 -2.19 -23.02
N SER A 107 -23.45 -3.29 -23.81
CA SER A 107 -22.30 -4.08 -24.27
C SER A 107 -21.62 -3.42 -25.47
N SER A 108 -20.32 -3.29 -25.43
CA SER A 108 -19.52 -2.86 -26.60
C SER A 108 -19.20 -4.01 -27.55
N ASN A 109 -19.42 -5.26 -27.16
CA ASN A 109 -19.01 -6.48 -27.84
C ASN A 109 -17.48 -6.60 -28.08
N MET A 110 -16.67 -5.79 -27.39
CA MET A 110 -15.21 -5.89 -27.44
C MET A 110 -14.73 -6.94 -26.44
N ALA A 111 -13.76 -7.75 -26.86
CA ALA A 111 -13.07 -8.67 -25.97
C ALA A 111 -12.19 -7.89 -25.00
N PHE A 112 -12.03 -8.45 -23.80
CA PHE A 112 -11.12 -7.98 -22.76
C PHE A 112 -10.21 -9.14 -22.36
N GLU A 113 -8.92 -8.86 -22.25
CA GLU A 113 -7.92 -9.79 -21.73
C GLU A 113 -6.82 -8.99 -21.04
N LEU A 114 -6.42 -9.42 -19.84
CA LEU A 114 -5.35 -8.79 -19.07
C LEU A 114 -4.58 -9.86 -18.30
N ASN A 115 -3.25 -9.84 -18.46
CA ASN A 115 -2.32 -10.68 -17.73
C ASN A 115 -1.65 -9.86 -16.62
N TYR A 116 -1.72 -10.37 -15.41
CA TYR A 116 -1.02 -9.81 -14.24
C TYR A 116 0.26 -10.61 -13.98
N LEU A 117 1.13 -10.12 -13.09
CA LEU A 117 2.27 -10.91 -12.60
C LEU A 117 1.82 -12.27 -12.03
N MET A 118 0.60 -12.33 -11.53
CA MET A 118 0.02 -13.56 -11.00
C MET A 118 -1.39 -13.73 -11.55
N GLY A 119 -1.53 -14.62 -12.54
CA GLY A 119 -2.81 -14.96 -13.12
C GLY A 119 -3.28 -14.02 -14.23
N ASN A 120 -4.47 -14.31 -14.74
CA ASN A 120 -5.06 -13.59 -15.85
C ASN A 120 -6.59 -13.49 -15.72
N VAL A 121 -7.16 -12.58 -16.50
CA VAL A 121 -8.59 -12.36 -16.60
C VAL A 121 -8.98 -12.16 -18.05
N SER A 122 -10.13 -12.72 -18.46
CA SER A 122 -10.71 -12.43 -19.76
C SER A 122 -12.23 -12.27 -19.67
N GLY A 123 -12.79 -11.55 -20.64
CA GLY A 123 -14.22 -11.25 -20.65
C GLY A 123 -14.64 -10.33 -21.79
N THR A 124 -15.61 -9.47 -21.51
CA THR A 124 -16.15 -8.51 -22.48
C THR A 124 -16.27 -7.13 -21.87
N VAL A 125 -16.05 -6.09 -22.69
CA VAL A 125 -16.20 -4.69 -22.30
C VAL A 125 -17.65 -4.24 -22.43
N GLY A 126 -18.11 -3.42 -21.50
CA GLY A 126 -19.38 -2.72 -21.54
C GLY A 126 -19.35 -1.44 -20.74
N SER A 127 -20.48 -0.78 -20.64
CA SER A 127 -20.62 0.42 -19.81
C SER A 127 -21.86 0.35 -18.93
N GLU A 128 -21.76 0.98 -17.76
CA GLU A 128 -22.81 1.04 -16.75
C GLU A 128 -22.57 2.27 -15.86
N THR A 129 -23.56 2.63 -15.04
CA THR A 129 -23.35 3.59 -13.97
C THR A 129 -22.47 2.98 -12.89
N VAL A 130 -21.37 3.64 -12.58
CA VAL A 130 -20.41 3.24 -11.53
C VAL A 130 -20.39 4.30 -10.43
N THR A 131 -20.47 3.83 -9.17
CA THR A 131 -20.37 4.69 -7.99
C THR A 131 -19.19 4.29 -7.13
N LEU A 132 -18.47 5.29 -6.60
CA LEU A 132 -17.34 5.11 -5.69
C LEU A 132 -17.41 6.18 -4.59
N GLY A 133 -17.80 5.78 -3.38
CA GLY A 133 -18.15 6.73 -2.32
C GLY A 133 -19.29 7.66 -2.78
N GLU A 134 -19.04 8.97 -2.77
CA GLU A 134 -19.98 10.00 -3.24
C GLU A 134 -19.92 10.26 -4.76
N PHE A 135 -18.95 9.67 -5.45
CA PHE A 135 -18.76 9.90 -6.89
C PHE A 135 -19.61 8.93 -7.71
N GLU A 136 -20.25 9.48 -8.75
CA GLU A 136 -21.00 8.71 -9.72
C GLU A 136 -20.52 9.05 -11.13
N VAL A 137 -20.25 8.02 -11.92
CA VAL A 137 -19.92 8.12 -13.34
C VAL A 137 -20.96 7.33 -14.12
N SER A 138 -21.87 8.03 -14.79
CA SER A 138 -22.82 7.41 -15.70
C SER A 138 -22.11 6.94 -16.98
N SER A 139 -22.36 5.74 -17.43
CA SER A 139 -21.71 5.14 -18.61
C SER A 139 -20.19 4.95 -18.49
N GLN A 140 -19.70 4.59 -17.27
CA GLN A 140 -18.34 4.17 -17.08
C GLN A 140 -18.08 2.87 -17.83
N ILE A 141 -17.00 2.84 -18.64
CA ILE A 141 -16.51 1.59 -19.24
C ILE A 141 -15.89 0.69 -18.19
N PHE A 142 -16.14 -0.60 -18.29
CA PHE A 142 -15.52 -1.62 -17.45
C PHE A 142 -15.58 -2.99 -18.16
N ALA A 143 -14.81 -3.95 -17.66
CA ALA A 143 -14.88 -5.30 -18.17
C ALA A 143 -15.72 -6.22 -17.25
N VAL A 144 -16.49 -7.11 -17.88
CA VAL A 144 -17.26 -8.16 -17.24
C VAL A 144 -16.54 -9.47 -17.48
N ALA A 145 -15.82 -9.95 -16.45
CA ALA A 145 -14.95 -11.11 -16.54
C ALA A 145 -15.74 -12.43 -16.51
N ASN A 146 -15.56 -13.28 -17.50
CA ASN A 146 -16.16 -14.61 -17.55
C ASN A 146 -15.15 -15.73 -17.31
N GLN A 147 -13.86 -15.42 -17.30
CA GLN A 147 -12.77 -16.30 -16.93
C GLN A 147 -11.75 -15.54 -16.07
N THR A 148 -11.28 -16.19 -15.02
CA THR A 148 -10.14 -15.75 -14.20
C THR A 148 -9.33 -16.99 -13.82
N ASP A 149 -8.01 -16.85 -13.78
CA ASP A 149 -7.11 -17.92 -13.36
C ASP A 149 -5.95 -17.35 -12.54
N GLY A 150 -5.67 -17.96 -11.39
CA GLY A 150 -4.53 -17.65 -10.54
C GLY A 150 -4.59 -16.31 -9.80
N LEU A 151 -5.71 -15.58 -9.84
CA LEU A 151 -5.86 -14.26 -9.17
C LEU A 151 -6.22 -14.35 -7.68
N GLY A 152 -6.60 -15.54 -7.20
CA GLY A 152 -6.89 -15.77 -5.78
C GLY A 152 -8.14 -15.04 -5.27
N LEU A 153 -9.11 -14.75 -6.14
CA LEU A 153 -10.34 -14.01 -5.81
C LEU A 153 -11.15 -14.70 -4.70
N HIS A 154 -11.26 -16.02 -4.78
CA HIS A 154 -11.95 -16.82 -3.78
C HIS A 154 -11.37 -16.63 -2.37
N GLY A 155 -10.05 -16.52 -2.27
CA GLY A 155 -9.35 -16.39 -0.98
C GLY A 155 -9.54 -15.03 -0.30
N THR A 156 -9.77 -13.97 -1.08
CA THR A 156 -9.94 -12.60 -0.54
C THR A 156 -11.41 -12.15 -0.50
N GLY A 157 -12.32 -12.88 -1.19
CA GLY A 157 -13.70 -12.45 -1.36
C GLY A 157 -13.84 -11.24 -2.31
N ASN A 158 -12.77 -10.86 -3.00
CA ASN A 158 -12.77 -9.75 -3.92
C ASN A 158 -13.47 -10.16 -5.25
N SER A 159 -14.26 -9.24 -5.81
CA SER A 159 -15.06 -9.47 -7.01
C SER A 159 -14.42 -8.93 -8.28
N GLY A 160 -13.24 -8.31 -8.19
CA GLY A 160 -12.58 -7.68 -9.33
C GLY A 160 -11.50 -6.70 -8.90
N ILE A 161 -11.08 -5.85 -9.84
CA ILE A 161 -10.02 -4.86 -9.63
C ILE A 161 -10.50 -3.47 -10.05
N LEU A 162 -10.19 -2.47 -9.24
CA LEU A 162 -10.28 -1.05 -9.59
C LEU A 162 -8.87 -0.53 -9.89
N GLY A 163 -8.55 -0.49 -11.19
CA GLY A 163 -7.28 0.04 -11.67
C GLY A 163 -7.24 1.57 -11.60
N LEU A 164 -6.17 2.11 -11.03
CA LEU A 164 -5.95 3.55 -10.81
C LEU A 164 -4.66 4.07 -11.43
N SER A 165 -4.03 3.30 -12.34
CA SER A 165 -2.86 3.75 -13.09
C SER A 165 -3.24 4.58 -14.31
N PHE A 166 -2.27 4.86 -15.18
CA PHE A 166 -2.48 5.72 -16.34
C PHE A 166 -3.20 5.01 -17.47
N PRO A 167 -3.98 5.74 -18.29
CA PRO A 167 -4.74 5.16 -19.41
C PRO A 167 -3.88 4.43 -20.45
N ALA A 168 -2.56 4.73 -20.49
CA ALA A 168 -1.64 4.07 -21.42
C ALA A 168 -1.50 2.56 -21.16
N GLU A 169 -1.76 2.11 -19.92
CA GLU A 169 -1.70 0.70 -19.51
C GLU A 169 -3.07 0.00 -19.51
N ALA A 170 -4.13 0.70 -19.95
CA ALA A 170 -5.44 0.10 -20.02
C ALA A 170 -5.53 -0.91 -21.17
N SER A 171 -5.97 -2.13 -20.88
CA SER A 171 -6.32 -3.14 -21.87
C SER A 171 -7.63 -2.79 -22.60
N ILE A 172 -8.52 -2.06 -21.93
CA ILE A 172 -9.71 -1.49 -22.57
C ILE A 172 -9.27 -0.31 -23.43
N PRO A 173 -9.44 -0.34 -24.77
CA PRO A 173 -8.94 0.72 -25.62
C PRO A 173 -9.67 2.04 -25.37
N SER A 174 -8.95 3.15 -25.48
CA SER A 174 -9.48 4.51 -25.28
C SER A 174 -10.65 4.87 -26.21
N THR A 175 -10.80 4.15 -27.33
CA THR A 175 -11.96 4.27 -28.23
C THR A 175 -13.26 3.77 -27.61
N ALA A 176 -13.20 2.93 -26.58
CA ALA A 176 -14.38 2.48 -25.82
C ALA A 176 -14.84 3.54 -24.79
N GLY A 177 -13.91 4.36 -24.30
CA GLY A 177 -14.17 5.40 -23.32
C GLY A 177 -12.96 5.67 -22.43
N ARG A 178 -13.18 6.38 -21.33
CA ARG A 178 -12.14 6.76 -20.35
C ARG A 178 -12.05 5.77 -19.21
N THR A 179 -10.87 5.63 -18.64
CA THR A 179 -10.66 4.89 -17.40
C THR A 179 -11.42 5.53 -16.22
N VAL A 180 -11.60 4.79 -15.14
CA VAL A 180 -12.27 5.33 -13.92
C VAL A 180 -11.51 6.51 -13.37
N VAL A 181 -10.18 6.43 -13.30
CA VAL A 181 -9.34 7.52 -12.75
C VAL A 181 -9.45 8.79 -13.57
N GLU A 182 -9.49 8.70 -14.91
CA GLU A 182 -9.70 9.86 -15.77
C GLU A 182 -11.06 10.52 -15.52
N ASN A 183 -12.13 9.74 -15.41
CA ASN A 183 -13.47 10.27 -15.17
C ASN A 183 -13.57 10.91 -13.78
N LEU A 184 -13.10 10.25 -12.74
CA LEU A 184 -13.12 10.76 -11.38
C LEU A 184 -12.33 12.08 -11.24
N LEU A 185 -11.09 12.13 -11.76
CA LEU A 185 -10.25 13.30 -11.60
C LEU A 185 -10.68 14.45 -12.52
N SER A 186 -11.23 14.17 -13.70
CA SER A 186 -11.77 15.20 -14.60
C SER A 186 -13.08 15.84 -14.09
N ALA A 187 -13.77 15.23 -13.13
CA ALA A 187 -14.96 15.81 -12.52
C ALA A 187 -14.66 17.08 -11.70
N PHE A 188 -13.42 17.28 -11.27
CA PHE A 188 -13.03 18.48 -10.54
C PHE A 188 -12.68 19.64 -11.48
N ASN A 189 -13.41 20.76 -11.38
CA ASN A 189 -13.07 22.01 -12.08
C ASN A 189 -11.76 22.60 -11.54
N ASP A 190 -11.54 22.52 -10.23
CA ASP A 190 -10.29 22.92 -9.59
C ASP A 190 -9.21 21.86 -9.83
N SER A 191 -8.19 22.21 -10.61
CA SER A 191 -7.08 21.29 -10.95
C SER A 191 -6.27 20.87 -9.72
N SER A 192 -6.26 21.65 -8.64
CA SER A 192 -5.58 21.30 -7.38
C SER A 192 -6.22 20.10 -6.69
N ARG A 193 -7.49 19.80 -7.01
CA ARG A 193 -8.25 18.67 -6.49
C ARG A 193 -8.19 17.42 -7.39
N ARG A 194 -7.48 17.46 -8.52
CA ARG A 194 -7.35 16.32 -9.43
C ARG A 194 -6.31 15.32 -8.94
N PHE A 195 -6.58 14.71 -7.80
CA PHE A 195 -5.73 13.69 -7.21
C PHE A 195 -6.56 12.70 -6.39
N PHE A 196 -5.99 11.55 -6.14
CA PHE A 196 -6.44 10.63 -5.10
C PHE A 196 -5.30 10.39 -4.10
N ALA A 197 -5.67 10.00 -2.90
CA ALA A 197 -4.72 9.75 -1.82
C ALA A 197 -5.11 8.51 -1.02
N TYR A 198 -4.11 7.82 -0.46
CA TYR A 198 -4.37 6.68 0.40
C TYR A 198 -3.31 6.51 1.48
N LYS A 199 -3.72 5.82 2.54
CA LYS A 199 -2.90 5.22 3.58
C LYS A 199 -3.32 3.76 3.72
N LEU A 200 -2.39 2.85 3.51
CA LEU A 200 -2.60 1.44 3.76
C LEU A 200 -2.32 1.13 5.23
N GLY A 201 -3.37 0.85 5.99
CA GLY A 201 -3.28 0.54 7.41
C GLY A 201 -3.03 -0.94 7.69
N ARG A 202 -2.74 -1.29 8.94
CA ARG A 202 -2.70 -2.69 9.39
C ARG A 202 -4.10 -3.21 9.69
N ASP A 203 -5.06 -2.33 9.86
CA ASP A 203 -6.48 -2.58 10.05
C ASP A 203 -7.32 -1.55 9.26
N GLU A 204 -8.63 -1.74 9.26
CA GLU A 204 -9.56 -0.86 8.56
C GLU A 204 -9.54 0.57 9.13
N ALA A 205 -9.50 0.71 10.45
CA ALA A 205 -9.54 2.03 11.10
C ALA A 205 -8.32 2.89 10.78
N SER A 206 -7.17 2.27 10.52
CA SER A 206 -5.93 2.94 10.14
C SER A 206 -5.73 3.05 8.62
N SER A 207 -6.68 2.53 7.81
CA SER A 207 -6.66 2.65 6.36
C SER A 207 -7.48 3.86 5.90
N SER A 208 -7.07 4.47 4.80
CA SER A 208 -7.76 5.65 4.24
C SER A 208 -7.61 5.69 2.73
N PHE A 209 -8.69 6.03 2.03
CA PHE A 209 -8.70 6.37 0.61
C PHE A 209 -9.58 7.60 0.40
N THR A 210 -9.07 8.60 -0.31
CA THR A 210 -9.77 9.87 -0.58
C THR A 210 -9.55 10.31 -2.02
N ILE A 211 -10.50 11.08 -2.57
CA ILE A 211 -10.41 11.65 -3.91
C ILE A 211 -10.64 13.15 -3.82
N GLY A 212 -9.71 13.94 -4.37
CA GLY A 212 -9.80 15.40 -4.43
C GLY A 212 -9.61 16.10 -3.08
N GLN A 213 -9.23 15.39 -2.04
CA GLN A 213 -8.95 15.96 -0.71
C GLN A 213 -7.93 15.12 0.05
N LEU A 214 -7.16 15.78 0.92
CA LEU A 214 -6.26 15.09 1.85
C LEU A 214 -7.05 14.54 3.03
N ASP A 215 -6.56 13.43 3.59
CA ASP A 215 -7.03 12.97 4.89
C ASP A 215 -6.29 13.71 6.01
N PRO A 216 -7.00 14.49 6.82
CA PRO A 216 -6.37 15.32 7.87
C PRO A 216 -5.68 14.51 8.96
N ALA A 217 -5.98 13.21 9.09
CA ALA A 217 -5.24 12.34 10.01
C ALA A 217 -3.77 12.13 9.56
N TYR A 218 -3.50 12.27 8.26
CA TYR A 218 -2.17 12.00 7.70
C TYR A 218 -1.49 13.22 7.11
N ALA A 219 -2.24 14.20 6.62
CA ALA A 219 -1.69 15.47 6.13
C ALA A 219 -2.75 16.58 6.23
N ASN A 220 -2.38 17.72 6.84
CA ASN A 220 -3.27 18.87 6.96
C ASN A 220 -3.14 19.84 5.78
N SER A 221 -2.03 19.77 5.06
CA SER A 221 -1.76 20.60 3.90
C SER A 221 -0.86 19.89 2.90
N THR A 222 -0.84 20.38 1.66
CA THR A 222 0.11 19.88 0.64
C THR A 222 1.56 20.12 1.03
N GLY A 223 1.86 21.07 1.92
CA GLY A 223 3.20 21.32 2.45
C GLY A 223 3.74 20.20 3.33
N ASP A 224 2.89 19.29 3.81
CA ASP A 224 3.29 18.13 4.60
C ASP A 224 3.89 16.99 3.75
N LEU A 225 3.77 17.09 2.41
CA LEU A 225 4.23 16.07 1.46
C LEU A 225 5.44 16.54 0.67
N THR A 226 6.30 15.59 0.31
CA THR A 226 7.37 15.79 -0.66
C THR A 226 6.88 15.35 -2.03
N TYR A 227 6.83 16.27 -3.00
CA TYR A 227 6.34 16.00 -4.35
C TYR A 227 7.47 15.71 -5.31
N ASN A 228 7.30 14.65 -6.09
CA ASN A 228 8.17 14.29 -7.19
C ASN A 228 7.34 14.13 -8.47
N PRO A 229 7.83 14.60 -9.63
CA PRO A 229 7.18 14.28 -10.90
C PRO A 229 7.23 12.77 -11.14
N VAL A 230 6.17 12.23 -11.75
CA VAL A 230 6.15 10.85 -12.21
C VAL A 230 7.23 10.67 -13.28
N TYR A 231 8.01 9.59 -13.17
CA TYR A 231 8.98 9.26 -14.23
C TYR A 231 8.25 8.87 -15.51
N ALA A 232 8.58 9.53 -16.62
CA ALA A 232 7.99 9.26 -17.93
C ALA A 232 8.89 8.31 -18.73
N SER A 233 8.36 7.18 -19.17
CA SER A 233 9.01 6.24 -20.08
C SER A 233 9.30 6.90 -21.41
N GLY A 234 10.53 6.76 -21.92
CA GLY A 234 10.94 7.44 -23.17
C GLY A 234 10.83 8.98 -23.12
N GLY A 235 10.71 9.55 -21.91
CA GLY A 235 10.64 10.99 -21.68
C GLY A 235 9.28 11.65 -21.89
N SER A 236 8.23 10.90 -22.29
CA SER A 236 6.90 11.47 -22.53
C SER A 236 5.72 10.57 -22.18
N LEU A 237 5.90 9.27 -22.04
CA LEU A 237 4.83 8.33 -21.76
C LEU A 237 4.69 8.09 -20.24
N TYR A 238 3.53 8.44 -19.69
CA TYR A 238 3.13 8.06 -18.33
C TYR A 238 2.31 6.78 -18.40
N ASP A 239 2.89 5.70 -17.88
CA ASP A 239 2.34 4.35 -17.86
C ASP A 239 1.91 3.96 -16.43
N TYR A 240 2.85 4.07 -15.46
CA TYR A 240 2.62 3.75 -14.05
C TYR A 240 2.99 4.92 -13.13
N TRP A 241 2.52 4.87 -11.88
CA TRP A 241 2.92 5.77 -10.80
C TRP A 241 4.31 5.40 -10.30
N LYS A 242 5.35 5.94 -10.91
CA LYS A 242 6.73 5.55 -10.67
C LYS A 242 7.67 6.70 -10.44
N LEU A 243 8.67 6.43 -9.59
CA LEU A 243 9.70 7.37 -9.17
C LEU A 243 11.09 6.75 -9.31
N PRO A 244 12.14 7.56 -9.51
CA PRO A 244 13.51 7.10 -9.35
C PRO A 244 13.78 6.65 -7.91
N LEU A 245 14.37 5.46 -7.76
CA LEU A 245 14.87 4.89 -6.51
C LEU A 245 16.39 5.02 -6.49
N GLN A 246 16.91 5.96 -5.71
CA GLN A 246 18.33 6.31 -5.74
C GLN A 246 19.21 5.29 -5.02
N SER A 247 18.76 4.81 -3.87
CA SER A 247 19.47 3.83 -3.04
C SER A 247 18.53 3.23 -1.99
N LEU A 248 18.99 2.17 -1.34
CA LEU A 248 18.44 1.70 -0.08
C LEU A 248 19.40 2.04 1.06
N THR A 249 18.88 2.12 2.26
CA THR A 249 19.66 1.97 3.48
C THR A 249 19.21 0.72 4.21
N VAL A 250 20.15 -0.06 4.71
CA VAL A 250 19.90 -1.29 5.47
C VAL A 250 20.56 -1.14 6.82
N ASN A 251 19.78 -1.10 7.88
CA ASN A 251 20.27 -0.88 9.23
C ASN A 251 21.20 0.35 9.33
N GLY A 252 20.82 1.45 8.65
CA GLY A 252 21.57 2.71 8.60
C GLY A 252 22.83 2.69 7.71
N THR A 253 23.09 1.62 6.98
CA THR A 253 24.18 1.51 6.02
C THR A 253 23.67 1.65 4.59
N SER A 254 24.32 2.51 3.79
CA SER A 254 23.93 2.69 2.39
C SER A 254 24.13 1.40 1.60
N PHE A 255 23.11 1.02 0.81
CA PHE A 255 23.12 -0.12 -0.07
C PHE A 255 22.92 0.34 -1.51
N SER A 256 23.91 0.05 -2.36
CA SER A 256 23.90 0.46 -3.76
C SER A 256 23.10 -0.53 -4.61
N LEU A 257 22.21 0.00 -5.44
CA LEU A 257 21.41 -0.75 -6.41
C LEU A 257 22.18 -0.99 -7.71
N SER A 258 21.78 -2.01 -8.47
CA SER A 258 22.22 -2.21 -9.84
C SER A 258 21.74 -1.08 -10.73
N LYS A 259 22.35 -0.93 -11.90
CA LYS A 259 21.87 0.04 -12.91
C LYS A 259 20.48 -0.35 -13.37
N SER A 260 19.64 0.66 -13.64
CA SER A 260 18.33 0.46 -14.25
C SER A 260 18.43 -0.28 -15.58
N HIS A 261 17.47 -1.14 -15.87
CA HIS A 261 17.23 -1.71 -17.20
C HIS A 261 16.25 -0.87 -18.01
N VAL A 262 15.59 0.12 -17.38
CA VAL A 262 14.67 1.03 -18.05
C VAL A 262 15.47 2.03 -18.91
N ASP A 263 15.20 2.05 -20.21
CA ASP A 263 15.90 2.88 -21.15
C ASP A 263 15.86 4.37 -20.78
N GLY A 264 17.04 5.00 -20.75
CA GLY A 264 17.19 6.42 -20.41
C GLY A 264 17.15 6.75 -18.93
N ALA A 265 16.85 5.79 -18.04
CA ALA A 265 16.84 6.02 -16.60
C ALA A 265 18.25 6.16 -16.03
N ARG A 266 18.47 7.17 -15.18
CA ARG A 266 19.75 7.42 -14.50
C ARG A 266 19.90 6.65 -13.18
N ALA A 267 18.78 6.27 -12.59
CA ALA A 267 18.65 5.46 -11.38
C ALA A 267 17.59 4.38 -11.61
N PRO A 268 17.58 3.29 -10.85
CA PRO A 268 16.49 2.34 -10.87
C PRO A 268 15.14 3.02 -10.70
N ILE A 269 14.13 2.51 -11.40
CA ILE A 269 12.76 3.03 -11.38
C ILE A 269 11.90 2.13 -10.52
N ALA A 270 11.10 2.72 -9.63
CA ALA A 270 10.19 2.01 -8.74
C ALA A 270 8.74 2.43 -8.97
N VAL A 271 7.85 1.47 -9.19
CA VAL A 271 6.39 1.67 -9.25
C VAL A 271 5.80 1.58 -7.85
N LEU A 272 4.88 2.48 -7.50
CA LEU A 272 4.07 2.41 -6.29
C LEU A 272 2.78 1.64 -6.60
N ASP A 273 2.65 0.43 -6.09
CA ASP A 273 1.63 -0.54 -6.51
C ASP A 273 0.87 -1.14 -5.33
N THR A 274 -0.38 -0.69 -5.13
CA THR A 274 -1.28 -1.21 -4.07
C THR A 274 -1.86 -2.60 -4.40
N GLY A 275 -1.71 -3.07 -5.63
CA GLY A 275 -2.08 -4.43 -6.05
C GLY A 275 -1.04 -5.48 -5.65
N THR A 276 0.19 -5.04 -5.35
CA THR A 276 1.31 -5.90 -4.92
C THR A 276 1.50 -5.82 -3.40
N THR A 277 1.68 -6.98 -2.74
CA THR A 277 1.86 -7.02 -1.28
C THR A 277 3.30 -6.70 -0.86
N LEU A 278 4.29 -7.29 -1.54
CA LEU A 278 5.70 -7.22 -1.14
C LEU A 278 6.46 -6.14 -1.94
N VAL A 279 7.68 -5.86 -1.51
CA VAL A 279 8.63 -5.15 -2.36
C VAL A 279 9.28 -6.17 -3.28
N LEU A 280 9.14 -5.98 -4.60
CA LEU A 280 9.76 -6.82 -5.61
C LEU A 280 10.88 -6.05 -6.31
N GLY A 281 12.01 -6.71 -6.54
CA GLY A 281 13.13 -6.08 -7.22
C GLY A 281 14.03 -7.11 -7.94
N PRO A 282 15.05 -6.63 -8.67
CA PRO A 282 15.96 -7.52 -9.39
C PRO A 282 16.54 -8.59 -8.47
N THR A 283 16.40 -9.85 -8.88
CA THR A 283 16.81 -11.03 -8.09
C THR A 283 18.24 -10.88 -7.55
N LYS A 284 19.16 -10.34 -8.35
CA LYS A 284 20.53 -10.09 -7.94
C LYS A 284 20.66 -9.07 -6.81
N ASP A 285 19.90 -7.99 -6.85
CA ASP A 285 19.94 -6.96 -5.82
C ASP A 285 19.30 -7.45 -4.54
N VAL A 286 18.21 -8.19 -4.65
CA VAL A 286 17.51 -8.80 -3.51
C VAL A 286 18.38 -9.85 -2.83
N ALA A 287 19.13 -10.67 -3.56
CA ALA A 287 20.08 -11.61 -2.98
C ALA A 287 21.18 -10.89 -2.17
N ARG A 288 21.81 -9.85 -2.75
CA ARG A 288 22.80 -9.02 -2.05
C ARG A 288 22.20 -8.29 -0.82
N PHE A 289 20.95 -7.86 -0.94
CA PHE A 289 20.23 -7.25 0.18
C PHE A 289 20.12 -8.22 1.36
N TRP A 290 19.63 -9.45 1.14
CA TRP A 290 19.49 -10.44 2.21
C TRP A 290 20.83 -10.95 2.73
N GLU A 291 21.86 -11.03 1.88
CA GLU A 291 23.23 -11.26 2.33
C GLU A 291 23.73 -10.18 3.30
N SER A 292 23.41 -8.90 3.02
CA SER A 292 23.80 -7.78 3.89
C SER A 292 23.04 -7.76 5.23
N VAL A 293 21.81 -8.23 5.26
CA VAL A 293 21.02 -8.43 6.48
C VAL A 293 21.60 -9.57 7.32
N GLY A 294 22.03 -10.64 6.68
CA GLY A 294 22.53 -11.85 7.31
C GLY A 294 21.46 -12.68 8.00
N GLY A 295 21.66 -14.00 8.03
CA GLY A 295 20.75 -14.95 8.65
C GLY A 295 19.47 -15.24 7.87
N ALA A 296 19.25 -14.63 6.71
CA ALA A 296 18.15 -14.97 5.81
C ALA A 296 18.46 -16.25 5.03
N ARG A 297 17.43 -16.91 4.52
CA ARG A 297 17.53 -18.08 3.64
C ARG A 297 16.59 -17.95 2.44
N GLN A 298 16.97 -18.53 1.33
CA GLN A 298 16.10 -18.66 0.15
C GLN A 298 15.47 -20.06 0.14
N THR A 299 14.14 -20.11 -0.05
CA THR A 299 13.36 -21.34 -0.12
C THR A 299 12.47 -21.33 -1.35
N THR A 300 11.68 -22.39 -1.56
CA THR A 300 10.66 -22.42 -2.63
C THR A 300 9.54 -21.38 -2.41
N ARG A 301 9.41 -20.83 -1.20
CA ARG A 301 8.46 -19.74 -0.89
C ARG A 301 9.05 -18.34 -1.09
N GLY A 302 10.31 -18.24 -1.48
CA GLY A 302 11.07 -17.00 -1.57
C GLY A 302 12.07 -16.83 -0.43
N TRP A 303 12.49 -15.60 -0.17
CA TRP A 303 13.37 -15.24 0.94
C TRP A 303 12.63 -15.27 2.26
N GLU A 304 13.25 -15.89 3.25
CA GLU A 304 12.77 -15.99 4.63
C GLU A 304 13.84 -15.49 5.59
N VAL A 305 13.40 -14.95 6.71
CA VAL A 305 14.24 -14.39 7.75
C VAL A 305 13.75 -14.86 9.12
N PRO A 306 14.61 -15.06 10.15
CA PRO A 306 14.14 -15.38 11.49
C PRO A 306 13.12 -14.33 11.97
N CYS A 307 11.99 -14.77 12.55
CA CYS A 307 10.87 -13.88 12.87
C CYS A 307 11.22 -12.74 13.84
N ASN A 308 12.29 -12.87 14.59
CA ASN A 308 12.83 -11.85 15.50
C ASN A 308 14.05 -11.10 14.94
N ARG A 309 14.41 -11.29 13.66
CA ARG A 309 15.48 -10.54 13.00
C ARG A 309 14.98 -9.16 12.64
N ALA A 310 15.48 -8.14 13.32
CA ALA A 310 15.15 -6.75 13.01
C ALA A 310 15.88 -6.27 11.74
N VAL A 311 15.13 -5.73 10.78
CA VAL A 311 15.67 -5.16 9.54
C VAL A 311 15.02 -3.79 9.32
N VAL A 312 15.79 -2.73 9.48
CA VAL A 312 15.34 -1.36 9.19
C VAL A 312 15.81 -0.97 7.81
N ILE A 313 14.88 -0.70 6.92
CA ILE A 313 15.15 -0.26 5.55
C ILE A 313 14.71 1.19 5.38
N GLY A 314 15.54 2.00 4.73
CA GLY A 314 15.16 3.27 4.14
C GLY A 314 15.20 3.18 2.62
N MET A 315 14.16 3.68 1.95
CA MET A 315 14.11 3.82 0.50
C MET A 315 14.26 5.29 0.11
N VAL A 316 15.29 5.61 -0.65
CA VAL A 316 15.58 6.98 -1.09
C VAL A 316 14.94 7.21 -2.45
N LEU A 317 13.78 7.87 -2.47
CA LEU A 317 12.98 8.14 -3.67
C LEU A 317 13.10 9.60 -4.12
N GLY A 318 12.88 9.82 -5.42
CA GLY A 318 12.88 11.14 -6.03
C GLY A 318 14.23 11.56 -6.60
N GLU A 319 14.34 12.81 -7.06
CA GLU A 319 15.55 13.36 -7.67
C GLU A 319 15.90 14.74 -7.11
N GLY A 320 17.18 15.09 -7.09
CA GLY A 320 17.68 16.41 -6.73
C GLY A 320 17.23 16.85 -5.33
N GLN A 321 16.58 18.02 -5.24
CA GLN A 321 16.16 18.60 -3.95
C GLN A 321 14.92 17.93 -3.34
N THR A 322 14.18 17.13 -4.11
CA THR A 322 13.00 16.39 -3.63
C THR A 322 13.34 14.95 -3.25
N GLN A 323 14.61 14.56 -3.38
CA GLN A 323 15.09 13.27 -2.94
C GLN A 323 14.92 13.14 -1.43
N LYS A 324 14.25 12.07 -0.99
CA LYS A 324 13.98 11.81 0.43
C LYS A 324 13.99 10.32 0.74
N GLU A 325 14.47 10.00 1.93
CA GLU A 325 14.42 8.65 2.48
C GLU A 325 13.10 8.41 3.22
N TYR A 326 12.51 7.24 2.98
CA TYR A 326 11.30 6.75 3.63
C TYR A 326 11.61 5.43 4.33
N THR A 327 11.43 5.41 5.64
CA THR A 327 11.71 4.23 6.47
C THR A 327 10.56 3.23 6.39
N ILE A 328 10.91 1.95 6.32
CA ILE A 328 9.97 0.82 6.42
C ILE A 328 10.07 0.23 7.82
N ASP A 329 8.92 -0.01 8.45
CA ASP A 329 8.80 -0.70 9.72
C ASP A 329 9.40 -2.11 9.62
N PRO A 330 10.27 -2.54 10.55
CA PRO A 330 10.82 -3.89 10.56
C PRO A 330 9.75 -4.99 10.50
N ALA A 331 8.55 -4.77 11.03
CA ALA A 331 7.46 -5.72 10.95
C ALA A 331 6.87 -5.88 9.54
N ASP A 332 7.10 -4.90 8.64
CA ASP A 332 6.71 -5.00 7.23
C ASP A 332 7.81 -5.64 6.37
N ILE A 333 9.05 -5.65 6.84
CA ILE A 333 10.14 -6.40 6.20
C ILE A 333 10.16 -7.85 6.65
N ASN A 334 9.66 -8.12 7.85
CA ASN A 334 9.62 -9.43 8.46
C ASN A 334 8.17 -9.84 8.72
N TRP A 335 7.53 -10.41 7.68
CA TRP A 335 6.10 -10.73 7.69
C TRP A 335 5.81 -11.96 8.54
N LYS A 336 5.27 -11.74 9.75
CA LYS A 336 4.84 -12.80 10.68
C LYS A 336 3.66 -13.59 10.12
N GLU A 337 2.79 -12.94 9.39
CA GLU A 337 1.65 -13.56 8.72
C GLU A 337 2.10 -14.58 7.65
N GLY A 338 3.33 -14.44 7.14
CA GLY A 338 3.99 -15.39 6.27
C GLY A 338 4.68 -16.57 6.99
N SER A 339 4.66 -16.60 8.34
CA SER A 339 5.26 -17.66 9.12
C SER A 339 4.45 -18.96 9.05
N VAL A 340 5.15 -20.09 8.93
CA VAL A 340 4.57 -21.43 9.08
C VAL A 340 4.73 -21.99 10.50
N GLY A 341 5.13 -21.15 11.45
CA GLY A 341 5.28 -21.55 12.86
C GLY A 341 6.62 -22.21 13.23
N ASP A 342 7.58 -22.20 12.31
CA ASP A 342 8.93 -22.77 12.48
C ASP A 342 9.98 -21.75 12.95
N GLY A 343 9.56 -20.52 13.28
CA GLY A 343 10.43 -19.42 13.67
C GLY A 343 10.98 -18.60 12.50
N TRP A 344 10.57 -18.93 11.26
CA TRP A 344 10.90 -18.21 10.05
C TRP A 344 9.69 -17.45 9.51
N CYS A 345 9.91 -16.21 9.15
CA CYS A 345 8.93 -15.31 8.57
C CYS A 345 9.26 -15.01 7.11
N LEU A 346 8.25 -14.72 6.30
CA LEU A 346 8.45 -14.32 4.91
C LEU A 346 9.16 -12.97 4.87
N GLY A 347 10.21 -12.85 4.07
CA GLY A 347 10.88 -11.58 3.82
C GLY A 347 10.01 -10.63 3.01
N GLY A 348 9.88 -9.38 3.43
CA GLY A 348 9.10 -8.35 2.74
C GLY A 348 9.71 -7.86 1.43
N VAL A 349 10.94 -8.30 1.11
CA VAL A 349 11.65 -7.98 -0.14
C VAL A 349 11.93 -9.27 -0.88
N GLN A 350 11.42 -9.41 -2.11
CA GLN A 350 11.54 -10.63 -2.92
C GLN A 350 12.10 -10.33 -4.31
N GLY A 351 12.76 -11.35 -4.92
CA GLY A 351 13.29 -11.24 -6.28
C GLY A 351 12.18 -11.40 -7.31
N ASN A 352 12.19 -10.53 -8.32
CA ASN A 352 11.37 -10.67 -9.52
C ASN A 352 12.06 -9.93 -10.67
N ASP A 353 12.38 -10.64 -11.74
CA ASP A 353 13.03 -10.08 -12.93
C ASP A 353 12.03 -9.88 -14.09
N GLU A 354 10.72 -10.08 -13.86
CA GLU A 354 9.65 -9.96 -14.87
C GLU A 354 8.95 -8.59 -14.86
N VAL A 355 9.47 -7.63 -14.14
CA VAL A 355 8.95 -6.24 -14.14
C VAL A 355 9.58 -5.50 -15.31
N PHE A 356 8.83 -5.31 -16.40
CA PHE A 356 9.40 -4.77 -17.66
C PHE A 356 9.45 -3.23 -17.71
N SER A 357 8.51 -2.54 -17.10
CA SER A 357 8.39 -1.07 -17.17
C SER A 357 9.08 -0.34 -16.01
N ALA A 358 9.66 -1.07 -15.07
CA ALA A 358 10.39 -0.57 -13.91
C ALA A 358 11.36 -1.62 -13.39
N ASP A 359 12.26 -1.23 -12.48
CA ASP A 359 13.19 -2.16 -11.82
C ASP A 359 12.62 -2.72 -10.52
N TRP A 360 11.76 -1.95 -9.85
CA TRP A 360 11.19 -2.28 -8.55
C TRP A 360 9.68 -2.05 -8.52
N LEU A 361 8.95 -2.92 -7.80
CA LEU A 361 7.57 -2.68 -7.36
C LEU A 361 7.57 -2.45 -5.85
N LEU A 362 7.01 -1.35 -5.42
CA LEU A 362 6.85 -0.99 -4.02
C LEU A 362 5.40 -1.25 -3.61
N GLY A 363 5.15 -2.46 -3.12
CA GLY A 363 3.85 -2.91 -2.67
C GLY A 363 3.53 -2.49 -1.22
N ASP A 364 2.57 -3.18 -0.60
CA ASP A 364 2.09 -2.88 0.76
C ASP A 364 3.21 -2.79 1.80
N THR A 365 4.24 -3.61 1.66
CA THR A 365 5.45 -3.59 2.51
C THR A 365 6.04 -2.19 2.61
N PHE A 366 6.10 -1.44 1.50
CA PHE A 366 6.53 -0.04 1.50
C PHE A 366 5.36 0.91 1.79
N LEU A 367 4.22 0.73 1.11
CA LEU A 367 3.11 1.68 1.09
C LEU A 367 2.43 1.85 2.44
N ARG A 368 2.52 0.86 3.34
CA ARG A 368 2.02 0.98 4.71
C ARG A 368 2.78 2.00 5.56
N ASN A 369 3.97 2.38 5.13
CA ASN A 369 4.87 3.28 5.86
C ASN A 369 4.80 4.73 5.38
N VAL A 370 3.95 5.01 4.39
CA VAL A 370 3.78 6.35 3.80
C VAL A 370 2.30 6.70 3.64
N TYR A 371 2.00 7.99 3.64
CA TYR A 371 0.79 8.53 3.06
C TYR A 371 1.10 9.01 1.65
N VAL A 372 0.30 8.61 0.69
CA VAL A 372 0.57 8.80 -0.74
C VAL A 372 -0.52 9.62 -1.39
N THR A 373 -0.14 10.57 -2.27
CA THR A 373 -1.07 11.29 -3.15
C THR A 373 -0.61 11.15 -4.61
N HIS A 374 -1.54 10.85 -5.50
CA HIS A 374 -1.33 10.70 -6.93
C HIS A 374 -2.07 11.82 -7.68
N HIS A 375 -1.34 12.79 -8.20
CA HIS A 375 -1.89 13.95 -8.87
C HIS A 375 -1.85 13.78 -10.39
N ALA A 376 -3.00 13.97 -11.05
CA ALA A 376 -3.06 14.02 -12.50
C ALA A 376 -2.24 15.20 -13.06
N ALA A 377 -1.84 15.10 -14.32
CA ALA A 377 -1.29 16.22 -15.04
C ALA A 377 -2.29 17.38 -15.09
N THR A 378 -1.76 18.60 -15.02
CA THR A 378 -2.53 19.84 -15.18
C THR A 378 -1.81 20.74 -16.18
N ASP A 379 -2.44 21.83 -16.62
CA ASP A 379 -1.80 22.78 -17.52
C ASP A 379 -0.47 23.29 -16.97
N GLY A 380 0.63 22.91 -17.65
CA GLY A 380 1.98 23.30 -17.28
C GLY A 380 2.64 22.50 -16.16
N GLN A 381 1.98 21.45 -15.62
CA GLN A 381 2.56 20.56 -14.61
C GLN A 381 2.39 19.08 -15.00
N PRO A 382 3.46 18.27 -14.98
CA PRO A 382 3.38 16.84 -15.17
C PRO A 382 2.61 16.19 -14.02
N PRO A 383 2.15 14.94 -14.19
CA PRO A 383 1.63 14.16 -13.07
C PRO A 383 2.72 13.99 -12.02
N ARG A 384 2.33 13.97 -10.74
CA ARG A 384 3.25 13.93 -9.62
C ARG A 384 2.76 13.05 -8.49
N ILE A 385 3.68 12.52 -7.73
CA ILE A 385 3.42 11.75 -6.52
C ILE A 385 3.87 12.57 -5.32
N GLY A 386 2.99 12.75 -4.34
CA GLY A 386 3.32 13.32 -3.04
C GLY A 386 3.45 12.22 -2.00
N LEU A 387 4.53 12.25 -1.23
CA LEU A 387 4.82 11.26 -0.20
C LEU A 387 5.05 11.94 1.15
N ARG A 388 4.47 11.37 2.21
CA ARG A 388 4.80 11.67 3.61
C ARG A 388 5.18 10.37 4.31
N GLY A 389 6.40 10.31 4.88
CA GLY A 389 6.83 9.19 5.74
C GLY A 389 6.05 9.20 7.05
N LEU A 390 5.59 8.05 7.48
CA LEU A 390 4.79 7.85 8.69
C LEU A 390 5.52 7.02 9.75
N THR A 391 6.60 6.33 9.38
CA THR A 391 7.32 5.40 10.25
C THR A 391 8.54 6.09 10.84
N ASP A 392 8.58 6.21 12.17
CA ASP A 392 9.79 6.57 12.91
C ASP A 392 10.61 5.29 13.16
N PRO A 393 11.87 5.22 12.67
CA PRO A 393 12.67 4.01 12.75
C PRO A 393 12.99 3.58 14.19
N THR A 394 13.12 4.52 15.13
CA THR A 394 13.44 4.22 16.52
C THR A 394 12.24 3.61 17.24
N ILE A 395 11.06 4.21 17.02
CA ILE A 395 9.80 3.72 17.60
C ILE A 395 9.44 2.36 17.01
N ALA A 396 9.54 2.20 15.69
CA ALA A 396 9.24 0.95 15.01
C ALA A 396 10.15 -0.20 15.44
N LEU A 397 11.47 0.06 15.57
CA LEU A 397 12.42 -0.94 16.05
C LEU A 397 12.15 -1.36 17.49
N ALA A 398 11.82 -0.41 18.36
CA ALA A 398 11.47 -0.70 19.76
C ALA A 398 10.21 -1.57 19.84
N ALA A 399 9.16 -1.21 19.11
CA ALA A 399 7.91 -1.96 19.04
C ALA A 399 8.12 -3.38 18.45
N PHE A 400 8.94 -3.50 17.41
CA PHE A 400 9.30 -4.79 16.83
C PHE A 400 10.01 -5.69 17.86
N THR A 401 10.98 -5.13 18.59
CA THR A 401 11.74 -5.89 19.60
C THR A 401 10.84 -6.34 20.76
N ASP A 402 9.89 -5.50 21.16
CA ASP A 402 8.90 -5.84 22.19
C ASP A 402 7.95 -6.96 21.75
N ASP A 403 7.47 -6.94 20.49
CA ASP A 403 6.59 -7.99 19.92
C ASP A 403 7.34 -9.30 19.60
N ARG A 404 8.58 -9.23 19.09
CA ARG A 404 9.29 -10.37 18.50
C ARG A 404 10.45 -10.91 19.35
N GLY A 405 10.83 -10.19 20.39
CA GLY A 405 11.99 -10.52 21.23
C GLY A 405 13.31 -10.00 20.64
N VAL A 406 14.39 -10.36 21.33
CA VAL A 406 15.74 -9.90 20.99
C VAL A 406 16.23 -10.51 19.68
N ASP A 407 16.80 -9.67 18.83
CA ASP A 407 17.40 -10.10 17.56
C ASP A 407 18.62 -11.02 17.82
N PRO A 408 18.65 -12.24 17.27
CA PRO A 408 19.77 -13.16 17.42
C PRO A 408 21.06 -12.67 16.77
N GLY A 409 20.97 -11.70 15.84
CA GLY A 409 22.13 -11.03 15.21
C GLY A 409 22.69 -9.87 16.00
N GLY A 410 22.13 -9.57 17.17
CA GLY A 410 22.52 -8.44 18.00
C GLY A 410 21.74 -7.14 17.69
N PRO A 411 21.96 -6.08 18.47
CA PRO A 411 21.20 -4.84 18.36
C PRO A 411 21.47 -4.14 17.02
N VAL A 412 20.40 -3.78 16.33
CA VAL A 412 20.44 -2.94 15.13
C VAL A 412 20.63 -1.49 15.55
N GLN A 413 21.66 -0.84 14.99
CA GLN A 413 21.85 0.60 15.18
C GLN A 413 21.12 1.37 14.07
N VAL A 414 20.15 2.17 14.46
CA VAL A 414 19.49 3.12 13.56
C VAL A 414 20.21 4.46 13.69
N ARG A 415 20.74 4.98 12.58
CA ARG A 415 21.22 6.37 12.55
C ARG A 415 20.01 7.28 12.50
N ALA A 416 19.83 8.15 13.48
CA ALA A 416 18.89 9.25 13.38
C ALA A 416 19.26 10.10 12.14
N HIS A 417 18.32 10.33 11.25
CA HIS A 417 18.53 11.26 10.15
C HIS A 417 18.78 12.65 10.71
N ALA A 418 19.93 13.22 10.40
CA ALA A 418 20.12 14.64 10.54
C ALA A 418 19.27 15.32 9.45
N ASP A 419 18.09 15.81 9.83
CA ASP A 419 17.41 16.79 9.01
C ASP A 419 18.37 17.97 8.82
N HIS A 420 18.74 18.28 7.60
CA HIS A 420 19.54 19.45 7.23
C HIS A 420 18.78 20.80 7.39
N THR A 421 17.76 20.82 8.22
CA THR A 421 17.21 22.06 8.73
C THR A 421 17.99 22.42 9.98
N ASN A 422 18.55 23.64 10.05
CA ASN A 422 19.27 24.24 11.19
C ASN A 422 18.36 24.45 12.42
N THR A 423 17.45 23.53 12.70
CA THR A 423 16.69 23.44 13.94
C THR A 423 17.40 22.44 14.85
N LEU A 424 17.72 22.86 16.04
CA LEU A 424 18.23 22.00 17.11
C LEU A 424 17.40 20.71 17.15
N THR A 425 18.01 19.58 16.81
CA THR A 425 17.36 18.28 16.88
C THR A 425 16.85 18.06 18.30
N GLY A 426 15.71 17.38 18.46
CA GLY A 426 15.10 17.15 19.78
C GLY A 426 16.07 16.58 20.83
N GLY A 427 17.10 15.82 20.40
CA GLY A 427 18.20 15.38 21.26
C GLY A 427 19.08 16.52 21.76
N GLY A 428 19.32 17.57 20.97
CA GLY A 428 20.04 18.77 21.40
C GLY A 428 19.24 19.57 22.44
N ILE A 429 17.91 19.67 22.26
CA ILE A 429 17.03 20.36 23.20
C ILE A 429 16.92 19.57 24.51
N CYS A 430 16.81 18.25 24.46
CA CYS A 430 16.83 17.41 25.67
C CYS A 430 18.19 17.45 26.39
N GLY A 431 19.28 17.48 25.64
CA GLY A 431 20.64 17.62 26.24
C GLY A 431 20.83 18.98 26.93
N VAL A 432 20.38 20.07 26.32
CA VAL A 432 20.44 21.42 26.92
C VAL A 432 19.47 21.52 28.11
N ALA A 433 18.28 20.94 28.05
CA ALA A 433 17.33 20.92 29.16
C ALA A 433 17.83 20.06 30.32
N ALA A 434 18.48 18.91 30.05
CA ALA A 434 19.09 18.08 31.07
C ALA A 434 20.32 18.75 31.74
N ALA A 435 21.18 19.42 30.95
CA ALA A 435 22.32 20.18 31.49
C ALA A 435 21.88 21.38 32.32
N SER A 436 20.88 22.15 31.85
CA SER A 436 20.31 23.28 32.61
C SER A 436 19.57 22.83 33.87
N GLY A 437 18.86 21.68 33.83
CA GLY A 437 18.20 21.09 34.99
C GLY A 437 19.19 20.62 36.04
N PHE A 438 20.35 20.08 35.64
CA PHE A 438 21.40 19.62 36.53
C PHE A 438 22.09 20.80 37.24
N VAL A 439 22.39 21.91 36.51
CA VAL A 439 22.95 23.13 37.08
C VAL A 439 21.97 23.81 38.05
N ALA A 440 20.68 23.91 37.70
CA ALA A 440 19.64 24.47 38.57
C ALA A 440 19.45 23.60 39.82
N GLY A 441 19.44 22.27 39.69
CA GLY A 441 19.36 21.34 40.84
C GLY A 441 20.55 21.43 41.78
N ALA A 442 21.77 21.56 41.24
CA ALA A 442 23.00 21.74 42.06
C ALA A 442 23.01 23.08 42.81
N VAL A 443 22.54 24.16 42.19
CA VAL A 443 22.43 25.48 42.85
C VAL A 443 21.37 25.44 43.94
N ILE A 444 20.24 24.80 43.78
CA ILE A 444 19.22 24.65 44.83
C ILE A 444 19.74 23.79 45.97
N LEU A 445 20.47 22.72 45.72
CA LEU A 445 21.09 21.88 46.74
C LEU A 445 22.15 22.65 47.56
N VAL A 446 22.97 23.46 46.91
CA VAL A 446 23.95 24.31 47.60
C VAL A 446 23.27 25.38 48.46
N LEU A 447 22.21 26.01 47.96
CA LEU A 447 21.42 26.99 48.71
C LEU A 447 20.69 26.37 49.92
N VAL A 448 20.13 25.18 49.78
CA VAL A 448 19.47 24.46 50.89
C VAL A 448 20.49 24.04 51.95
N PHE A 449 21.67 23.58 51.59
CA PHE A 449 22.72 23.23 52.54
C PHE A 449 23.31 24.47 53.26
N THR A 450 23.46 25.58 52.58
CA THR A 450 23.96 26.82 53.21
C THR A 450 22.90 27.44 54.15
N PHE A 451 21.61 27.42 53.82
CA PHE A 451 20.56 27.94 54.69
C PHE A 451 20.26 27.04 55.89
N THR A 452 20.31 25.72 55.76
CA THR A 452 20.16 24.79 56.91
C THR A 452 21.36 24.77 57.83
N GLY A 453 22.57 24.99 57.31
CA GLY A 453 23.79 25.15 58.14
C GLY A 453 23.80 26.43 58.99
N TYR A 454 23.16 27.50 58.53
CA TYR A 454 23.10 28.79 59.24
C TYR A 454 22.11 28.77 60.40
N ARG A 455 21.07 27.93 60.39
CA ARG A 455 20.06 27.80 61.47
C ARG A 455 20.49 26.92 62.66
N ARG A 456 21.66 26.28 62.62
CA ARG A 456 22.20 25.46 63.71
C ARG A 456 23.25 26.14 64.56
N LYS A 457 23.47 27.46 64.39
CA LYS A 457 24.44 28.22 65.16
C LYS A 457 23.86 29.44 65.89
N TYR A 458 22.55 29.40 66.23
CA TYR A 458 21.97 30.35 67.24
C TYR A 458 21.00 29.57 68.10
#